data_f69e6184f64082c63d567bc8695a0ac7
#
_entry.id   f69e6184f64082c63d567bc8695a0ac7
#
_cell.length_a   1.000
_cell.length_b   1.000
_cell.length_c   1.000
_cell.angle_alpha   90.00
_cell.angle_beta   90.00
_cell.angle_gamma   90.00
#
_symmetry.space_group_name_H-M   'P 1'
#
loop_
_entity.id
_entity.type
_entity.pdbx_description
1 polymer ?
#
loop_
_entity_poly.entity_id
_entity_poly.type
_entity_poly.pdbx_seq_one_letter_code
_entity_poly.pdbx_strand_id
1 'polypeptide(L)'
;MNSLLHYLIAMLLVVGAVAFMEWFAAWSHEHIMHGWGWGWHKSHHEPNDGVLEKNDLYAVFFAAFSIVLYVAGNWLWPLWWVALGITIYGVLYFFMHDGLVHQRWPFKYVPRKGYLKRVYQAHRLHHAVKGRDGCVSFGFVYAESAVTLRKKLQANSRNLSASAGADHNQYPSGH
;
A
#
# COMPACT_ATOMS: atom_id res chain seq x y z
N MET A 1 29.18 20.04 -14.13
CA MET A 1 28.86 18.59 -14.33
C MET A 1 28.46 18.41 -15.77
N ASN A 2 28.98 17.39 -16.46
CA ASN A 2 28.59 17.09 -17.86
C ASN A 2 27.08 16.86 -17.91
N SER A 3 26.38 17.41 -18.93
CA SER A 3 24.92 17.27 -19.10
C SER A 3 24.46 15.82 -19.11
N LEU A 4 25.19 14.93 -19.77
CA LEU A 4 24.89 13.50 -19.81
C LEU A 4 24.92 12.88 -18.40
N LEU A 5 25.96 13.16 -17.60
CA LEU A 5 26.07 12.65 -16.23
C LEU A 5 24.93 13.17 -15.35
N HIS A 6 24.54 14.43 -15.51
CA HIS A 6 23.40 15.01 -14.79
C HIS A 6 22.11 14.24 -15.06
N TYR A 7 21.78 13.97 -16.32
CA TYR A 7 20.56 13.23 -16.68
C TYR A 7 20.61 11.77 -16.24
N LEU A 8 21.78 11.13 -16.29
CA LEU A 8 21.93 9.77 -15.77
C LEU A 8 21.66 9.70 -14.27
N ILE A 9 22.22 10.62 -13.49
CA ILE A 9 21.97 10.70 -12.04
C ILE A 9 20.50 10.99 -11.78
N ALA A 10 19.88 11.95 -12.48
CA ALA A 10 18.47 12.27 -12.38
C ALA A 10 17.58 11.04 -12.62
N MET A 11 17.83 10.29 -13.69
CA MET A 11 17.11 9.07 -13.99
C MET A 11 17.26 8.01 -12.88
N LEU A 12 18.47 7.80 -12.36
CA LEU A 12 18.73 6.88 -11.27
C LEU A 12 17.98 7.29 -9.99
N LEU A 13 17.93 8.60 -9.69
CA LEU A 13 17.18 9.11 -8.54
C LEU A 13 15.68 8.87 -8.69
N VAL A 14 15.11 9.12 -9.86
CA VAL A 14 13.68 8.87 -10.13
C VAL A 14 13.35 7.38 -9.99
N VAL A 15 14.11 6.51 -10.68
CA VAL A 15 13.87 5.06 -10.65
C VAL A 15 14.08 4.51 -9.23
N GLY A 16 15.15 4.95 -8.55
CA GLY A 16 15.43 4.57 -7.18
C GLY A 16 14.32 5.02 -6.21
N ALA A 17 13.80 6.25 -6.38
CA ALA A 17 12.69 6.75 -5.57
C ALA A 17 11.40 5.96 -5.81
N VAL A 18 11.06 5.61 -7.07
CA VAL A 18 9.89 4.76 -7.38
C VAL A 18 10.03 3.38 -6.73
N ALA A 19 11.20 2.74 -6.86
CA ALA A 19 11.45 1.42 -6.28
C ALA A 19 11.42 1.46 -4.73
N PHE A 20 12.02 2.49 -4.14
CA PHE A 20 11.99 2.73 -2.70
C PHE A 20 10.55 2.94 -2.21
N MET A 21 9.74 3.70 -2.93
CA MET A 21 8.35 3.97 -2.56
C MET A 21 7.49 2.71 -2.56
N GLU A 22 7.69 1.75 -3.48
CA GLU A 22 6.95 0.48 -3.43
C GLU A 22 7.28 -0.30 -2.16
N TRP A 23 8.57 -0.41 -1.81
CA TRP A 23 8.98 -1.05 -0.57
C TRP A 23 8.44 -0.30 0.66
N PHE A 24 8.61 1.03 0.68
CA PHE A 24 8.21 1.86 1.82
C PHE A 24 6.69 1.89 2.00
N ALA A 25 5.93 1.94 0.90
CA ALA A 25 4.47 1.89 0.93
C ALA A 25 3.97 0.54 1.45
N ALA A 26 4.57 -0.58 1.01
CA ALA A 26 4.24 -1.91 1.53
C ALA A 26 4.55 -2.02 3.03
N TRP A 27 5.75 -1.58 3.45
CA TRP A 27 6.14 -1.56 4.85
C TRP A 27 5.23 -0.65 5.69
N SER A 28 4.94 0.55 5.20
CA SER A 28 4.07 1.51 5.88
C SER A 28 2.64 0.99 5.98
N HIS A 29 2.14 0.32 4.95
CA HIS A 29 0.83 -0.31 4.94
C HIS A 29 0.74 -1.39 6.03
N GLU A 30 1.73 -2.28 6.13
CA GLU A 30 1.77 -3.35 7.11
C GLU A 30 1.94 -2.84 8.55
N HIS A 31 2.89 -1.91 8.79
CA HIS A 31 3.31 -1.56 10.14
C HIS A 31 2.67 -0.28 10.67
N ILE A 32 2.37 0.67 9.80
CA ILE A 32 1.73 1.94 10.18
C ILE A 32 0.22 1.84 10.00
N MET A 33 -0.27 1.57 8.79
CA MET A 33 -1.70 1.59 8.49
C MET A 33 -2.44 0.45 9.22
N HIS A 34 -1.87 -0.76 9.23
CA HIS A 34 -2.34 -1.88 10.04
C HIS A 34 -1.83 -1.86 11.49
N GLY A 35 -1.01 -0.88 11.87
CA GLY A 35 -0.53 -0.64 13.22
C GLY A 35 -1.31 0.48 13.92
N TRP A 36 -0.57 1.47 14.39
CA TRP A 36 -1.13 2.62 15.13
C TRP A 36 -1.98 3.56 14.25
N GLY A 37 -1.80 3.56 12.94
CA GLY A 37 -2.60 4.30 11.97
C GLY A 37 -3.92 3.64 11.57
N TRP A 38 -4.28 2.50 12.15
CA TRP A 38 -5.49 1.74 11.81
C TRP A 38 -6.77 2.58 11.83
N GLY A 39 -6.85 3.59 12.70
CA GLY A 39 -8.01 4.47 12.80
C GLY A 39 -8.38 5.20 11.48
N TRP A 40 -7.38 5.48 10.62
CA TRP A 40 -7.62 6.03 9.29
C TRP A 40 -7.80 4.92 8.25
N HIS A 41 -7.01 3.84 8.33
CA HIS A 41 -7.01 2.76 7.36
C HIS A 41 -8.24 1.86 7.46
N LYS A 42 -8.85 1.74 8.65
CA LYS A 42 -10.06 0.96 8.89
C LYS A 42 -11.19 1.30 7.91
N SER A 43 -11.37 2.60 7.58
CA SER A 43 -12.40 3.05 6.64
C SER A 43 -12.24 2.43 5.25
N HIS A 44 -11.04 1.98 4.91
CA HIS A 44 -10.69 1.34 3.64
C HIS A 44 -11.04 -0.16 3.62
N HIS A 45 -11.11 -0.81 4.79
CA HIS A 45 -11.53 -2.20 4.95
C HIS A 45 -13.04 -2.38 5.18
N GLU A 46 -13.76 -1.29 5.39
CA GLU A 46 -15.21 -1.27 5.60
C GLU A 46 -15.93 -0.75 4.35
N PRO A 47 -17.18 -1.20 4.11
CA PRO A 47 -17.98 -0.62 3.04
C PRO A 47 -18.13 0.89 3.25
N ASN A 48 -17.82 1.67 2.21
CA ASN A 48 -17.94 3.12 2.20
C ASN A 48 -18.68 3.57 0.94
N ASP A 49 -19.74 4.33 1.11
CA ASP A 49 -20.53 4.92 0.02
C ASP A 49 -20.01 6.31 -0.39
N GLY A 50 -19.02 6.84 0.33
CA GLY A 50 -18.40 8.13 0.06
C GLY A 50 -17.36 8.08 -1.04
N VAL A 51 -17.16 9.21 -1.73
CA VAL A 51 -16.09 9.38 -2.73
C VAL A 51 -14.71 9.42 -2.05
N LEU A 52 -14.66 9.97 -0.83
CA LEU A 52 -13.44 10.13 -0.04
C LEU A 52 -13.49 9.27 1.22
N GLU A 53 -12.35 8.72 1.58
CA GLU A 53 -12.14 7.91 2.78
C GLU A 53 -11.10 8.57 3.70
N LYS A 54 -11.12 8.24 4.99
CA LYS A 54 -10.05 8.67 5.91
C LYS A 54 -8.67 8.15 5.47
N ASN A 55 -8.65 7.00 4.83
CA ASN A 55 -7.46 6.41 4.23
C ASN A 55 -6.79 7.33 3.19
N ASP A 56 -7.54 8.17 2.49
CA ASP A 56 -7.00 9.09 1.49
C ASP A 56 -6.04 10.14 2.11
N LEU A 57 -6.11 10.35 3.43
CA LEU A 57 -5.18 11.23 4.16
C LEU A 57 -3.73 10.77 4.03
N TYR A 58 -3.46 9.47 3.87
CA TYR A 58 -2.11 8.98 3.59
C TYR A 58 -1.60 9.49 2.24
N ALA A 59 -2.44 9.46 1.20
CA ALA A 59 -2.08 10.00 -0.11
C ALA A 59 -1.84 11.52 -0.05
N VAL A 60 -2.68 12.25 0.69
CA VAL A 60 -2.50 13.70 0.92
C VAL A 60 -1.18 13.99 1.64
N PHE A 61 -0.81 13.20 2.66
CA PHE A 61 0.47 13.32 3.36
C PHE A 61 1.66 13.16 2.40
N PHE A 62 1.66 12.11 1.57
CA PHE A 62 2.75 11.90 0.61
C PHE A 62 2.80 12.96 -0.49
N ALA A 63 1.65 13.46 -0.94
CA ALA A 63 1.58 14.58 -1.88
C ALA A 63 2.18 15.85 -1.28
N ALA A 64 1.82 16.18 -0.04
CA ALA A 64 2.39 17.34 0.67
C ALA A 64 3.90 17.19 0.88
N PHE A 65 4.37 15.99 1.27
CA PHE A 65 5.79 15.69 1.41
C PHE A 65 6.54 15.86 0.08
N SER A 66 5.96 15.40 -1.03
CA SER A 66 6.52 15.57 -2.38
C SER A 66 6.66 17.05 -2.75
N ILE A 67 5.65 17.88 -2.42
CA ILE A 67 5.70 19.33 -2.64
C ILE A 67 6.85 19.97 -1.86
N VAL A 68 7.04 19.60 -0.59
CA VAL A 68 8.15 20.09 0.22
C VAL A 68 9.51 19.75 -0.42
N LEU A 69 9.66 18.53 -0.94
CA LEU A 69 10.87 18.12 -1.64
C LEU A 69 11.09 18.89 -2.95
N TYR A 70 10.02 19.18 -3.72
CA TYR A 70 10.14 20.03 -4.91
C TYR A 70 10.62 21.43 -4.55
N VAL A 71 10.08 22.04 -3.49
CA VAL A 71 10.51 23.35 -3.00
C VAL A 71 11.98 23.31 -2.57
N ALA A 72 12.37 22.33 -1.75
CA ALA A 72 13.76 22.14 -1.33
C ALA A 72 14.72 21.84 -2.49
N GLY A 73 14.21 21.23 -3.55
CA GLY A 73 14.95 20.94 -4.79
C GLY A 73 15.46 22.19 -5.54
N ASN A 74 14.93 23.39 -5.23
CA ASN A 74 15.47 24.64 -5.75
C ASN A 74 16.86 24.96 -5.19
N TRP A 75 17.20 24.45 -4.02
CA TRP A 75 18.52 24.61 -3.38
C TRP A 75 19.37 23.32 -3.49
N LEU A 76 18.71 22.17 -3.45
CA LEU A 76 19.34 20.84 -3.50
C LEU A 76 18.75 20.05 -4.68
N TRP A 77 19.29 20.26 -5.89
CA TRP A 77 18.77 19.73 -7.14
C TRP A 77 18.41 18.23 -7.15
N PRO A 78 19.09 17.31 -6.42
CA PRO A 78 18.71 15.91 -6.39
C PRO A 78 17.31 15.67 -5.80
N LEU A 79 16.87 16.52 -4.85
CA LEU A 79 15.55 16.39 -4.21
C LEU A 79 14.39 16.59 -5.18
N TRP A 80 14.59 17.41 -6.21
CA TRP A 80 13.59 17.58 -7.26
C TRP A 80 13.28 16.28 -7.99
N TRP A 81 14.32 15.49 -8.30
CA TRP A 81 14.17 14.21 -8.98
C TRP A 81 13.63 13.10 -8.05
N VAL A 82 13.97 13.14 -6.78
CA VAL A 82 13.37 12.28 -5.76
C VAL A 82 11.87 12.58 -5.63
N ALA A 83 11.49 13.87 -5.55
CA ALA A 83 10.09 14.29 -5.52
C ALA A 83 9.32 13.82 -6.77
N LEU A 84 9.94 13.90 -7.95
CA LEU A 84 9.36 13.39 -9.18
C LEU A 84 9.12 11.88 -9.12
N GLY A 85 10.06 11.11 -8.58
CA GLY A 85 9.90 9.67 -8.38
C GLY A 85 8.75 9.33 -7.43
N ILE A 86 8.64 10.06 -6.31
CA ILE A 86 7.52 9.91 -5.36
C ILE A 86 6.19 10.26 -6.04
N THR A 87 6.14 11.33 -6.83
CA THR A 87 4.94 11.73 -7.58
C THR A 87 4.54 10.67 -8.60
N ILE A 88 5.49 10.12 -9.37
CA ILE A 88 5.24 9.03 -10.32
C ILE A 88 4.67 7.81 -9.58
N TYR A 89 5.26 7.45 -8.43
CA TYR A 89 4.72 6.35 -7.63
C TYR A 89 3.30 6.64 -7.14
N GLY A 90 2.99 7.86 -6.68
CA GLY A 90 1.64 8.27 -6.30
C GLY A 90 0.62 8.13 -7.44
N VAL A 91 1.03 8.47 -8.67
CA VAL A 91 0.21 8.25 -9.88
C VAL A 91 0.00 6.75 -10.14
N LEU A 92 1.05 5.92 -10.03
CA LEU A 92 0.93 4.47 -10.16
C LEU A 92 0.00 3.89 -9.09
N TYR A 93 0.14 4.33 -7.84
CA TYR A 93 -0.75 3.95 -6.74
C TYR A 93 -2.21 4.28 -7.08
N PHE A 94 -2.51 5.50 -7.50
CA PHE A 94 -3.85 5.94 -7.87
C PHE A 94 -4.47 5.06 -8.97
N PHE A 95 -3.69 4.73 -10.02
CA PHE A 95 -4.16 3.87 -11.10
C PHE A 95 -4.36 2.42 -10.67
N MET A 96 -3.40 1.86 -9.93
CA MET A 96 -3.43 0.45 -9.56
C MET A 96 -4.38 0.18 -8.38
N HIS A 97 -4.34 1.00 -7.35
CA HIS A 97 -5.10 0.83 -6.13
C HIS A 97 -6.54 1.34 -6.29
N ASP A 98 -6.72 2.66 -6.51
CA ASP A 98 -8.04 3.26 -6.56
C ASP A 98 -8.80 2.90 -7.85
N GLY A 99 -8.09 2.94 -8.98
CA GLY A 99 -8.69 2.67 -10.27
C GLY A 99 -8.97 1.20 -10.52
N LEU A 100 -7.91 0.38 -10.52
CA LEU A 100 -8.01 -1.03 -10.91
C LEU A 100 -8.64 -1.89 -9.81
N VAL A 101 -8.17 -1.76 -8.57
CA VAL A 101 -8.59 -2.67 -7.49
C VAL A 101 -9.88 -2.23 -6.84
N HIS A 102 -9.96 -0.98 -6.37
CA HIS A 102 -11.14 -0.45 -5.68
C HIS A 102 -12.23 0.02 -6.63
N GLN A 103 -11.95 0.07 -7.94
CA GLN A 103 -12.96 0.42 -8.94
C GLN A 103 -13.64 1.79 -8.64
N ARG A 104 -12.90 2.74 -8.07
CA ARG A 104 -13.41 4.09 -7.70
C ARG A 104 -13.65 4.97 -8.94
N TRP A 105 -13.21 4.51 -10.12
CA TRP A 105 -13.42 5.23 -11.39
C TRP A 105 -14.82 4.98 -11.95
N PRO A 106 -15.32 5.85 -12.85
CA PRO A 106 -16.63 5.68 -13.46
C PRO A 106 -16.71 4.46 -14.38
N PHE A 107 -15.58 3.98 -14.91
CA PHE A 107 -15.52 2.75 -15.69
C PHE A 107 -14.99 1.59 -14.86
N LYS A 108 -15.63 0.42 -14.99
CA LYS A 108 -15.29 -0.79 -14.25
C LYS A 108 -14.51 -1.74 -15.14
N TYR A 109 -13.26 -2.07 -14.73
CA TYR A 109 -12.42 -3.03 -15.43
C TYR A 109 -11.90 -4.10 -14.48
N VAL A 110 -12.22 -5.37 -14.76
CA VAL A 110 -11.70 -6.51 -13.99
C VAL A 110 -10.73 -7.29 -14.88
N PRO A 111 -9.43 -7.29 -14.56
CA PRO A 111 -8.41 -7.96 -15.37
C PRO A 111 -8.56 -9.48 -15.28
N ARG A 112 -8.58 -10.17 -16.45
CA ARG A 112 -8.80 -11.60 -16.55
C ARG A 112 -7.52 -12.43 -16.63
N LYS A 113 -6.37 -11.83 -16.96
CA LYS A 113 -5.07 -12.52 -17.15
C LYS A 113 -3.87 -11.62 -16.84
N GLY A 114 -2.72 -12.24 -16.70
CA GLY A 114 -1.44 -11.56 -16.59
C GLY A 114 -1.19 -10.86 -15.25
N TYR A 115 -0.28 -9.89 -15.28
CA TYR A 115 0.19 -9.14 -14.13
C TYR A 115 -0.93 -8.37 -13.42
N LEU A 116 -1.77 -7.63 -14.16
CA LEU A 116 -2.87 -6.85 -13.58
C LEU A 116 -3.86 -7.73 -12.82
N LYS A 117 -4.18 -8.94 -13.34
CA LYS A 117 -5.02 -9.90 -12.59
C LYS A 117 -4.37 -10.30 -11.27
N ARG A 118 -3.05 -10.51 -11.25
CA ARG A 118 -2.33 -10.90 -10.04
C ARG A 118 -2.39 -9.79 -8.98
N VAL A 119 -2.12 -8.53 -9.36
CA VAL A 119 -2.23 -7.38 -8.45
C VAL A 119 -3.65 -7.23 -7.92
N TYR A 120 -4.64 -7.27 -8.80
CA TYR A 120 -6.06 -7.21 -8.45
C TYR A 120 -6.45 -8.29 -7.42
N GLN A 121 -6.05 -9.54 -7.68
CA GLN A 121 -6.36 -10.65 -6.79
C GLN A 121 -5.64 -10.56 -5.45
N ALA A 122 -4.38 -10.11 -5.45
CA ALA A 122 -3.57 -9.98 -4.25
C ALA A 122 -4.19 -8.97 -3.28
N HIS A 123 -4.57 -7.79 -3.78
CA HIS A 123 -5.20 -6.76 -2.95
C HIS A 123 -6.61 -7.17 -2.50
N ARG A 124 -7.38 -7.87 -3.33
CA ARG A 124 -8.66 -8.44 -2.90
C ARG A 124 -8.52 -9.50 -1.80
N LEU A 125 -7.43 -10.26 -1.80
CA LEU A 125 -7.11 -11.19 -0.71
C LEU A 125 -6.69 -10.45 0.56
N HIS A 126 -6.02 -9.30 0.43
CA HIS A 126 -5.75 -8.41 1.53
C HIS A 126 -7.06 -7.97 2.21
N HIS A 127 -8.02 -7.47 1.45
CA HIS A 127 -9.35 -7.06 1.93
C HIS A 127 -10.29 -8.21 2.32
N ALA A 128 -9.90 -9.46 2.14
CA ALA A 128 -10.69 -10.59 2.65
C ALA A 128 -10.71 -10.65 4.18
N VAL A 129 -9.73 -10.01 4.83
CA VAL A 129 -9.69 -9.80 6.28
C VAL A 129 -10.21 -8.40 6.58
N LYS A 130 -11.30 -8.31 7.35
CA LYS A 130 -11.88 -7.03 7.74
C LYS A 130 -11.17 -6.39 8.94
N GLY A 131 -10.44 -7.18 9.70
CA GLY A 131 -9.71 -6.74 10.87
C GLY A 131 -8.31 -6.21 10.52
N ARG A 132 -7.64 -5.71 11.54
CA ARG A 132 -6.27 -5.19 11.45
C ARG A 132 -5.24 -6.29 11.22
N ASP A 133 -5.45 -7.44 11.85
CA ASP A 133 -4.44 -8.50 11.95
C ASP A 133 -4.75 -9.65 11.00
N GLY A 134 -3.72 -10.31 10.49
CA GLY A 134 -3.84 -11.50 9.65
C GLY A 134 -3.94 -11.23 8.16
N CYS A 135 -3.89 -9.97 7.72
CA CYS A 135 -3.85 -9.60 6.31
C CYS A 135 -2.60 -10.11 5.60
N VAL A 136 -2.65 -10.13 4.28
CA VAL A 136 -1.55 -10.53 3.39
C VAL A 136 -1.44 -9.53 2.23
N SER A 137 -0.26 -9.43 1.59
CA SER A 137 -0.06 -8.58 0.40
C SER A 137 -0.28 -7.09 0.64
N PHE A 138 0.72 -6.45 1.19
CA PHE A 138 0.68 -5.03 1.53
C PHE A 138 1.22 -4.10 0.42
N GLY A 139 1.87 -4.66 -0.62
CA GLY A 139 2.36 -3.91 -1.79
C GLY A 139 1.24 -3.53 -2.76
N PHE A 140 1.51 -2.50 -3.59
CA PHE A 140 0.54 -1.97 -4.55
C PHE A 140 0.91 -2.26 -6.00
N VAL A 141 2.20 -2.38 -6.29
CA VAL A 141 2.72 -2.69 -7.63
C VAL A 141 3.25 -4.12 -7.65
N TYR A 142 4.03 -4.55 -6.65
CA TYR A 142 4.45 -5.93 -6.55
C TYR A 142 3.40 -6.79 -5.85
N ALA A 143 3.09 -7.96 -6.42
CA ALA A 143 2.16 -8.91 -5.84
C ALA A 143 2.64 -10.35 -6.00
N GLU A 144 2.54 -11.12 -4.92
CA GLU A 144 2.74 -12.57 -4.96
C GLU A 144 1.58 -13.27 -5.69
N SER A 145 1.75 -14.57 -5.98
CA SER A 145 0.68 -15.35 -6.59
C SER A 145 -0.53 -15.50 -5.65
N ALA A 146 -1.73 -15.50 -6.20
CA ALA A 146 -2.95 -15.72 -5.41
C ALA A 146 -2.95 -17.08 -4.66
N VAL A 147 -2.27 -18.10 -5.19
CA VAL A 147 -2.11 -19.40 -4.53
C VAL A 147 -1.26 -19.26 -3.26
N THR A 148 -0.12 -18.58 -3.36
CA THR A 148 0.76 -18.33 -2.22
C THR A 148 0.06 -17.50 -1.15
N LEU A 149 -0.64 -16.43 -1.55
CA LEU A 149 -1.34 -15.55 -0.63
C LEU A 149 -2.49 -16.26 0.09
N ARG A 150 -3.25 -17.13 -0.57
CA ARG A 150 -4.29 -17.93 0.07
C ARG A 150 -3.72 -18.88 1.14
N LYS A 151 -2.57 -19.51 0.88
CA LYS A 151 -1.89 -20.33 1.88
C LYS A 151 -1.47 -19.51 3.11
N LYS A 152 -0.88 -18.34 2.87
CA LYS A 152 -0.51 -17.40 3.95
C LYS A 152 -1.74 -16.96 4.76
N LEU A 153 -2.83 -16.61 4.09
CA LEU A 153 -4.08 -16.20 4.74
C LEU A 153 -4.66 -17.30 5.63
N GLN A 154 -4.67 -18.54 5.14
CA GLN A 154 -5.11 -19.70 5.93
C GLN A 154 -4.22 -19.97 7.15
N ALA A 155 -2.89 -19.82 7.00
CA ALA A 155 -1.96 -19.96 8.12
C ALA A 155 -2.18 -18.86 9.17
N ASN A 156 -2.31 -17.60 8.75
CA ASN A 156 -2.59 -16.47 9.65
C ASN A 156 -3.91 -16.67 10.41
N SER A 157 -4.96 -17.09 9.74
CA SER A 157 -6.26 -17.37 10.37
C SER A 157 -6.17 -18.47 11.44
N ARG A 158 -5.41 -19.55 11.18
CA ARG A 158 -5.21 -20.63 12.18
C ARG A 158 -4.44 -20.13 13.40
N ASN A 159 -3.39 -19.33 13.19
CA ASN A 159 -2.59 -18.77 14.28
C ASN A 159 -3.42 -17.83 15.17
N LEU A 160 -4.23 -16.96 14.58
CA LEU A 160 -5.13 -16.06 15.32
C LEU A 160 -6.18 -16.86 16.12
N SER A 161 -6.74 -17.92 15.56
CA SER A 161 -7.70 -18.78 16.28
C SER A 161 -7.04 -19.54 17.43
N ALA A 162 -5.81 -20.01 17.26
CA ALA A 162 -5.06 -20.69 18.31
C ALA A 162 -4.70 -19.77 19.47
N SER A 163 -4.25 -18.53 19.19
CA SER A 163 -3.95 -17.54 20.22
C SER A 163 -5.21 -17.12 21.02
N ALA A 164 -6.34 -16.91 20.34
CA ALA A 164 -7.60 -16.56 20.99
C ALA A 164 -8.12 -17.71 21.89
N GLY A 165 -7.91 -18.98 21.49
CA GLY A 165 -8.27 -20.15 22.32
C GLY A 165 -7.36 -20.33 23.53
N ALA A 166 -6.09 -19.95 23.44
CA ALA A 166 -5.14 -20.01 24.55
C ALA A 166 -5.46 -18.98 25.66
N ASP A 167 -5.82 -17.76 25.27
CA ASP A 167 -6.21 -16.70 26.23
C ASP A 167 -7.49 -17.04 26.99
N HIS A 168 -8.44 -17.73 26.35
CA HIS A 168 -9.69 -18.13 27.01
C HIS A 168 -9.49 -19.23 28.07
N ASN A 169 -8.43 -20.05 27.94
CA ASN A 169 -8.09 -21.08 28.92
C ASN A 169 -7.29 -20.57 30.12
N GLN A 170 -6.76 -19.36 30.07
CA GLN A 170 -5.99 -18.77 31.20
C GLN A 170 -6.86 -18.08 32.26
N TYR A 171 -8.14 -17.81 31.95
CA TYR A 171 -9.12 -17.31 32.93
C TYR A 171 -10.31 -18.30 33.03
N PRO A 172 -10.21 -19.39 33.82
CA PRO A 172 -11.39 -20.15 34.18
C PRO A 172 -12.31 -19.24 34.94
N SER A 173 -13.57 -19.11 34.47
CA SER A 173 -14.65 -18.41 35.15
C SER A 173 -14.76 -18.91 36.58
N GLY A 174 -14.23 -18.15 37.53
CA GLY A 174 -14.43 -18.40 38.96
C GLY A 174 -15.91 -18.25 39.28
N HIS A 175 -16.47 -19.30 39.80
CA HIS A 175 -17.78 -19.31 40.45
C HIS A 175 -17.71 -18.62 41.80
#